data_425a164278c13e4c5a0107b4c03f3dc6
#
_entry.id   425a164278c13e4c5a0107b4c03f3dc6
#
_cell.length_a   1.000
_cell.length_b   1.000
_cell.length_c   1.000
_cell.angle_alpha   90.00
_cell.angle_beta   90.00
_cell.angle_gamma   90.00
#
_symmetry.space_group_name_H-M   'P 1'
#
loop_
_entity.id
_entity.type
_entity.pdbx_description
1 polymer ?
#
loop_
_entity_poly.entity_id
_entity_poly.type
_entity_poly.pdbx_seq_one_letter_code
_entity_poly.pdbx_strand_id
1 'polypeptide(L)'
;PITYFIEPVKKDEEAKGDLIEVKNAGTGFMLIRRSVIRGMQLQYPELHYTTDYDGNSYRQDLIGKDEHKQKLRKNLYSLFDTSHDKENNNEYLSEDYTFCKRWRNMGGKVWLDKSIKLDHIGRKMFKGDISKVF
;
A
#
# COMPACT_ATOMS: atom_id res chain seq x y z
N PRO A 1 24.85 3.79 -7.25
CA PRO A 1 23.63 4.51 -7.61
C PRO A 1 22.45 3.83 -6.92
N ILE A 2 21.52 4.62 -6.39
CA ILE A 2 20.25 4.13 -5.88
C ILE A 2 19.34 3.97 -7.09
N THR A 3 18.80 2.78 -7.30
CA THR A 3 17.80 2.55 -8.35
C THR A 3 16.41 2.63 -7.71
N TYR A 4 15.60 3.56 -8.19
CA TYR A 4 14.21 3.68 -7.77
C TYR A 4 13.33 2.89 -8.75
N PHE A 5 12.57 1.94 -8.23
CA PHE A 5 11.57 1.17 -8.99
C PHE A 5 10.25 1.94 -9.00
N ILE A 6 10.19 3.01 -9.80
CA ILE A 6 9.00 3.85 -9.93
C ILE A 6 8.62 3.92 -11.40
N GLU A 7 7.40 3.55 -11.71
CA GLU A 7 6.83 3.62 -13.06
C GLU A 7 5.80 4.75 -13.13
N PRO A 8 6.12 5.90 -13.75
CA PRO A 8 5.12 6.93 -14.04
C PRO A 8 4.03 6.38 -14.96
N VAL A 9 2.78 6.83 -14.75
CA VAL A 9 1.64 6.42 -15.60
C VAL A 9 1.82 6.94 -17.02
N LYS A 10 2.36 8.16 -17.15
CA LYS A 10 2.74 8.77 -18.43
C LYS A 10 4.11 9.41 -18.34
N LYS A 11 4.91 9.29 -19.40
CA LYS A 11 6.26 9.87 -19.45
C LYS A 11 6.28 11.40 -19.47
N ASP A 12 5.19 12.03 -19.93
CA ASP A 12 5.09 13.48 -20.17
C ASP A 12 3.93 14.13 -19.39
N GLU A 13 3.40 13.50 -18.33
CA GLU A 13 2.37 14.16 -17.53
C GLU A 13 3.00 15.32 -16.76
N GLU A 14 2.43 16.51 -16.99
CA GLU A 14 2.70 17.71 -16.20
C GLU A 14 2.49 17.37 -14.71
N ALA A 15 3.58 17.34 -13.98
CA ALA A 15 3.55 17.17 -12.55
C ALA A 15 2.67 18.28 -11.96
N LYS A 16 1.68 17.95 -11.17
CA LYS A 16 0.93 18.95 -10.40
C LYS A 16 1.81 19.44 -9.25
N GLY A 17 2.72 20.36 -9.56
CA GLY A 17 3.76 20.78 -8.63
C GLY A 17 4.73 19.62 -8.36
N ASP A 18 4.85 19.21 -7.10
CA ASP A 18 5.74 18.12 -6.69
C ASP A 18 5.13 16.71 -6.77
N LEU A 19 3.87 16.59 -7.22
CA LEU A 19 3.17 15.31 -7.30
C LEU A 19 3.25 14.71 -8.70
N ILE A 20 3.66 13.44 -8.78
CA ILE A 20 3.66 12.63 -10.00
C ILE A 20 2.72 11.45 -9.84
N GLU A 21 1.85 11.18 -10.82
CA GLU A 21 1.05 9.96 -10.85
C GLU A 21 1.92 8.76 -11.22
N VAL A 22 1.91 7.74 -10.36
CA VAL A 22 2.69 6.51 -10.53
C VAL A 22 1.79 5.29 -10.53
N LYS A 23 2.26 4.21 -11.15
CA LYS A 23 1.53 2.94 -11.13
C LYS A 23 1.59 2.30 -9.75
N ASN A 24 2.77 2.28 -9.16
CA ASN A 24 3.05 1.59 -7.91
C ASN A 24 3.91 2.47 -7.01
N ALA A 25 3.77 2.29 -5.71
CA ALA A 25 4.60 2.91 -4.69
C ALA A 25 4.83 1.92 -3.55
N GLY A 26 6.02 1.94 -2.94
CA GLY A 26 6.32 1.14 -1.77
C GLY A 26 5.62 1.68 -0.52
N THR A 27 5.25 0.79 0.40
CA THR A 27 4.52 1.14 1.63
C THR A 27 5.43 1.59 2.78
N GLY A 28 6.74 1.66 2.58
CA GLY A 28 7.69 2.11 3.60
C GLY A 28 7.35 3.50 4.17
N PHE A 29 6.77 4.39 3.35
CA PHE A 29 6.17 5.65 3.76
C PHE A 29 5.00 5.99 2.81
N MET A 30 3.79 5.59 3.18
CA MET A 30 2.59 5.78 2.36
C MET A 30 1.45 6.38 3.19
N LEU A 31 0.84 7.45 2.70
CA LEU A 31 -0.35 8.04 3.28
C LEU A 31 -1.59 7.53 2.54
N ILE A 32 -2.46 6.81 3.23
CA ILE A 32 -3.67 6.24 2.65
C ILE A 32 -4.90 6.87 3.32
N ARG A 33 -5.80 7.41 2.51
CA ARG A 33 -7.09 7.89 3.03
C ARG A 33 -7.93 6.71 3.53
N ARG A 34 -8.56 6.87 4.70
CA ARG A 34 -9.45 5.85 5.26
C ARG A 34 -10.56 5.41 4.29
N SER A 35 -11.05 6.34 3.46
CA SER A 35 -12.07 6.04 2.43
C SER A 35 -11.56 5.04 1.37
N VAL A 36 -10.27 5.03 1.05
CA VAL A 36 -9.65 4.06 0.14
C VAL A 36 -9.77 2.65 0.74
N ILE A 37 -9.36 2.48 2.00
CA ILE A 37 -9.46 1.19 2.70
C ILE A 37 -10.91 0.70 2.73
N ARG A 38 -11.86 1.57 3.08
CA ARG A 38 -13.29 1.21 3.10
C ARG A 38 -13.82 0.86 1.71
N GLY A 39 -13.44 1.63 0.69
CA GLY A 39 -13.81 1.32 -0.70
C GLY A 39 -13.30 -0.04 -1.15
N MET A 40 -12.04 -0.35 -0.84
CA MET A 40 -11.45 -1.65 -1.14
C MET A 40 -12.16 -2.80 -0.41
N GLN A 41 -12.51 -2.64 0.87
CA GLN A 41 -13.26 -3.65 1.62
C GLN A 41 -14.62 -3.96 0.98
N LEU A 42 -15.27 -2.94 0.43
CA LEU A 42 -16.56 -3.11 -0.28
C LEU A 42 -16.39 -3.74 -1.66
N GLN A 43 -15.33 -3.37 -2.39
CA GLN A 43 -15.07 -3.83 -3.75
C GLN A 43 -14.52 -5.26 -3.79
N TYR A 44 -13.76 -5.66 -2.76
CA TYR A 44 -13.07 -6.94 -2.67
C TYR A 44 -13.49 -7.71 -1.39
N PRO A 45 -14.79 -8.08 -1.27
CA PRO A 45 -15.28 -8.79 -0.08
C PRO A 45 -14.61 -10.15 0.11
N GLU A 46 -14.12 -10.77 -0.96
CA GLU A 46 -13.39 -12.04 -0.94
C GLU A 46 -12.03 -11.95 -0.21
N LEU A 47 -11.51 -10.75 0.00
CA LEU A 47 -10.27 -10.56 0.76
C LEU A 47 -10.49 -10.56 2.27
N HIS A 48 -11.75 -10.62 2.71
CA HIS A 48 -12.04 -10.78 4.13
C HIS A 48 -11.57 -12.16 4.61
N TYR A 49 -10.85 -12.18 5.72
CA TYR A 49 -10.40 -13.41 6.33
C TYR A 49 -10.76 -13.48 7.81
N THR A 50 -10.78 -14.69 8.33
CA THR A 50 -10.93 -14.96 9.76
C THR A 50 -9.61 -15.52 10.29
N THR A 51 -9.39 -15.37 11.58
CA THR A 51 -8.22 -15.92 12.25
C THR A 51 -8.66 -16.63 13.52
N ASP A 52 -8.05 -17.76 13.81
CA ASP A 52 -8.21 -18.48 15.08
C ASP A 52 -7.51 -17.77 16.24
N TYR A 53 -6.80 -16.70 15.94
CA TYR A 53 -6.13 -15.88 16.93
C TYR A 53 -7.17 -15.17 17.80
N ASP A 54 -7.37 -15.70 19.01
CA ASP A 54 -8.34 -15.18 19.97
C ASP A 54 -7.89 -13.92 20.73
N GLY A 55 -6.70 -13.40 20.38
CA GLY A 55 -6.11 -12.22 21.01
C GLY A 55 -5.50 -12.50 22.40
N ASN A 56 -5.42 -13.76 22.83
CA ASN A 56 -4.99 -14.10 24.19
C ASN A 56 -3.49 -13.99 24.44
N SER A 57 -2.63 -13.75 23.42
CA SER A 57 -1.21 -13.96 23.65
C SER A 57 -0.38 -12.72 23.93
N TYR A 58 -0.79 -11.48 23.64
CA TYR A 58 0.14 -10.37 23.86
C TYR A 58 -0.41 -9.04 24.38
N ARG A 59 -1.71 -8.78 24.36
CA ARG A 59 -2.24 -7.47 24.83
C ARG A 59 -3.71 -7.61 25.28
N GLN A 60 -3.99 -8.41 26.29
CA GLN A 60 -5.32 -8.52 26.90
C GLN A 60 -5.83 -7.18 27.46
N ASP A 61 -4.93 -6.29 27.83
CA ASP A 61 -5.19 -4.94 28.35
C ASP A 61 -5.77 -3.98 27.31
N LEU A 62 -5.46 -4.17 26.02
CA LEU A 62 -5.96 -3.35 24.94
C LEU A 62 -7.21 -3.92 24.22
N ILE A 63 -7.50 -5.20 24.36
CA ILE A 63 -8.60 -5.90 23.70
C ILE A 63 -9.65 -6.29 24.76
N GLY A 64 -9.99 -5.37 25.62
CA GLY A 64 -11.03 -5.60 26.61
C GLY A 64 -12.43 -5.56 25.99
N LYS A 65 -13.15 -6.67 26.07
CA LYS A 65 -14.55 -6.98 25.76
C LYS A 65 -14.79 -7.59 24.38
N ASP A 66 -15.66 -8.61 24.35
CA ASP A 66 -16.05 -9.38 23.16
C ASP A 66 -16.56 -8.53 21.99
N GLU A 67 -17.18 -7.40 22.27
CA GLU A 67 -17.61 -6.43 21.25
C GLU A 67 -16.44 -5.85 20.45
N HIS A 68 -15.30 -5.60 21.10
CA HIS A 68 -14.11 -5.08 20.43
C HIS A 68 -13.46 -6.14 19.54
N LYS A 69 -13.43 -7.38 19.99
CA LYS A 69 -12.96 -8.54 19.21
C LYS A 69 -13.81 -8.77 17.98
N GLN A 70 -15.13 -8.69 18.10
CA GLN A 70 -16.05 -8.81 16.97
C GLN A 70 -15.89 -7.66 15.97
N LYS A 71 -15.67 -6.45 16.45
CA LYS A 71 -15.45 -5.27 15.60
C LYS A 71 -14.12 -5.36 14.85
N LEU A 72 -13.06 -5.88 15.47
CA LEU A 72 -11.77 -6.13 14.81
C LEU A 72 -11.92 -7.21 13.72
N ARG A 73 -12.58 -8.33 14.01
CA ARG A 73 -12.78 -9.42 13.05
C ARG A 73 -13.49 -8.98 11.77
N LYS A 74 -14.44 -8.05 11.87
CA LYS A 74 -15.15 -7.47 10.72
C LYS A 74 -14.24 -6.64 9.79
N ASN A 75 -13.07 -6.23 10.23
CA ASN A 75 -12.15 -5.37 9.49
C ASN A 75 -10.87 -6.09 9.03
N LEU A 76 -10.84 -7.42 9.12
CA LEU A 76 -9.70 -8.21 8.69
C LEU A 76 -9.78 -8.47 7.18
N TYR A 77 -9.00 -7.72 6.41
CA TYR A 77 -8.91 -7.84 4.96
C TYR A 77 -7.47 -7.92 4.51
N SER A 78 -7.14 -8.87 3.65
CA SER A 78 -5.81 -9.04 3.04
C SER A 78 -5.61 -8.04 1.90
N LEU A 79 -5.65 -6.74 2.21
CA LEU A 79 -5.46 -5.69 1.20
C LEU A 79 -4.02 -5.61 0.70
N PHE A 80 -3.07 -6.08 1.50
CA PHE A 80 -1.63 -6.09 1.25
C PHE A 80 -1.09 -7.54 1.17
N ASP A 81 -1.75 -8.39 0.42
CA ASP A 81 -1.20 -9.71 0.07
C ASP A 81 -0.42 -9.64 -1.24
N THR A 82 0.33 -10.68 -1.54
CA THR A 82 0.97 -10.83 -2.84
C THR A 82 -0.02 -11.41 -3.86
N SER A 83 0.13 -11.06 -5.12
CA SER A 83 -0.73 -11.59 -6.19
C SER A 83 0.01 -11.75 -7.51
N HIS A 84 -0.67 -12.28 -8.51
CA HIS A 84 -0.17 -12.34 -9.87
C HIS A 84 -1.05 -11.47 -10.77
N ASP A 85 -0.40 -10.67 -11.61
CA ASP A 85 -1.07 -9.86 -12.63
C ASP A 85 -1.39 -10.71 -13.84
N LYS A 86 -2.61 -11.29 -13.88
CA LYS A 86 -3.07 -12.14 -14.97
C LYS A 86 -3.17 -11.39 -16.31
N GLU A 87 -3.34 -10.08 -16.28
CA GLU A 87 -3.44 -9.23 -17.46
C GLU A 87 -2.07 -8.85 -18.01
N ASN A 88 -1.03 -8.94 -17.19
CA ASN A 88 0.34 -8.65 -17.56
C ASN A 88 1.22 -9.91 -17.42
N ASN A 89 1.00 -10.87 -18.31
CA ASN A 89 1.80 -12.10 -18.40
C ASN A 89 1.99 -12.87 -17.08
N ASN A 90 1.01 -12.80 -16.19
CA ASN A 90 1.05 -13.42 -14.87
C ASN A 90 2.21 -12.97 -13.98
N GLU A 91 2.61 -11.70 -14.12
CA GLU A 91 3.69 -11.09 -13.35
C GLU A 91 3.39 -11.15 -11.84
N TYR A 92 4.42 -11.51 -11.06
CA TYR A 92 4.32 -11.49 -9.60
C TYR A 92 4.30 -10.05 -9.09
N LEU A 93 3.31 -9.73 -8.27
CA LEU A 93 3.18 -8.45 -7.59
C LEU A 93 3.45 -8.62 -6.08
N SER A 94 4.35 -7.79 -5.57
CA SER A 94 4.53 -7.65 -4.12
C SER A 94 3.26 -7.09 -3.46
N GLU A 95 3.22 -7.09 -2.15
CA GLU A 95 2.11 -6.57 -1.35
C GLU A 95 1.78 -5.11 -1.68
N ASP A 96 2.81 -4.29 -1.83
CA ASP A 96 2.69 -2.87 -2.18
C ASP A 96 2.06 -2.68 -3.57
N TYR A 97 2.55 -3.44 -4.55
CA TYR A 97 2.11 -3.36 -5.93
C TYR A 97 0.70 -3.93 -6.09
N THR A 98 0.39 -5.01 -5.37
CA THR A 98 -0.96 -5.57 -5.33
C THR A 98 -1.98 -4.57 -4.81
N PHE A 99 -1.65 -3.87 -3.70
CA PHE A 99 -2.50 -2.81 -3.15
C PHE A 99 -2.70 -1.67 -4.17
N CYS A 100 -1.62 -1.17 -4.77
CA CYS A 100 -1.68 -0.11 -5.77
C CYS A 100 -2.50 -0.52 -7.00
N LYS A 101 -2.33 -1.75 -7.49
CA LYS A 101 -3.10 -2.28 -8.62
C LYS A 101 -4.59 -2.36 -8.30
N ARG A 102 -4.96 -2.91 -7.15
CA ARG A 102 -6.37 -2.96 -6.72
C ARG A 102 -7.00 -1.58 -6.67
N TRP A 103 -6.28 -0.60 -6.09
CA TRP A 103 -6.78 0.78 -6.04
C TRP A 103 -6.97 1.39 -7.43
N ARG A 104 -6.02 1.20 -8.35
CA ARG A 104 -6.13 1.67 -9.74
C ARG A 104 -7.27 1.00 -10.50
N ASN A 105 -7.52 -0.29 -10.27
CA ASN A 105 -8.65 -1.02 -10.87
C ASN A 105 -10.02 -0.46 -10.44
N MET A 106 -10.07 0.23 -9.32
CA MET A 106 -11.25 0.98 -8.86
C MET A 106 -11.31 2.42 -9.41
N GLY A 107 -10.41 2.80 -10.33
CA GLY A 107 -10.30 4.16 -10.86
C GLY A 107 -9.53 5.12 -9.96
N GLY A 108 -8.86 4.60 -8.93
CA GLY A 108 -8.03 5.41 -8.03
C GLY A 108 -6.68 5.77 -8.64
N LYS A 109 -6.00 6.74 -8.03
CA LYS A 109 -4.70 7.22 -8.44
C LYS A 109 -3.71 7.12 -7.29
N VAL A 110 -2.46 6.77 -7.62
CA VAL A 110 -1.33 6.73 -6.70
C VAL A 110 -0.42 7.90 -7.03
N TRP A 111 -0.09 8.70 -6.03
CA TRP A 111 0.73 9.88 -6.20
C TRP A 111 2.04 9.75 -5.44
N LEU A 112 3.14 10.11 -6.10
CA LEU A 112 4.45 10.26 -5.49
C LEU A 112 4.72 11.75 -5.28
N ASP A 113 5.09 12.12 -4.06
CA ASP A 113 5.54 13.47 -3.72
C ASP A 113 7.07 13.53 -3.80
N LYS A 114 7.60 14.26 -4.79
CA LYS A 114 9.04 14.42 -5.03
C LYS A 114 9.72 15.33 -4.00
N SER A 115 8.94 16.17 -3.30
CA SER A 115 9.49 17.09 -2.31
C SER A 115 9.94 16.39 -1.04
N ILE A 116 9.37 15.20 -0.77
CA ILE A 116 9.68 14.41 0.43
C ILE A 116 10.98 13.64 0.21
N LYS A 117 11.98 13.95 1.04
CA LYS A 117 13.27 13.26 1.04
C LYS A 117 13.33 12.33 2.24
N LEU A 118 13.52 11.04 1.97
CA LEU A 118 13.59 10.00 2.99
C LEU A 118 14.90 9.25 2.86
N ASP A 119 15.57 9.04 3.98
CA ASP A 119 16.75 8.19 4.05
C ASP A 119 16.34 6.79 4.50
N HIS A 120 16.94 5.78 3.88
CA HIS A 120 16.80 4.40 4.29
C HIS A 120 18.01 3.99 5.11
N ILE A 121 17.79 3.54 6.34
CA ILE A 121 18.84 3.09 7.25
C ILE A 121 18.83 1.56 7.32
N GLY A 122 19.95 0.95 6.94
CA GLY A 122 20.22 -0.49 7.07
C GLY A 122 21.64 -0.68 7.62
N ARG A 123 22.34 -1.73 7.19
CA ARG A 123 23.78 -1.87 7.49
C ARG A 123 24.60 -0.73 6.88
N LYS A 124 24.04 0.00 5.95
CA LYS A 124 24.59 1.17 5.29
C LYS A 124 23.49 2.20 5.12
N MET A 125 23.79 3.49 5.32
CA MET A 125 22.85 4.57 5.06
C MET A 125 22.72 4.78 3.55
N PHE A 126 21.48 4.79 3.05
CA PHE A 126 21.15 5.16 1.68
C PHE A 126 20.39 6.48 1.71
N LYS A 127 21.02 7.56 1.25
CA LYS A 127 20.37 8.86 1.11
C LYS A 127 19.50 8.85 -0.14
N GLY A 128 18.19 9.04 0.04
CA GLY A 128 17.21 9.07 -1.04
C GLY A 128 16.84 10.49 -1.43
N ASP A 129 16.91 10.81 -2.73
CA ASP A 129 16.42 12.05 -3.30
C ASP A 129 15.82 11.77 -4.68
N ILE A 130 14.52 11.54 -4.72
CA ILE A 130 13.83 11.15 -5.95
C ILE A 130 13.66 12.33 -6.92
N SER A 131 13.75 13.57 -6.44
CA SER A 131 13.68 14.77 -7.30
C SER A 131 14.80 14.84 -8.34
N LYS A 132 15.84 14.01 -8.21
CA LYS A 132 16.93 13.88 -9.16
C LYS A 132 16.67 12.91 -10.31
N VAL A 133 15.53 12.23 -10.29
CA VAL A 133 15.18 11.17 -11.25
C VAL A 133 14.07 11.63 -12.19
N PHE A 134 13.26 12.60 -11.76
CA PHE A 134 12.13 13.18 -12.49
C PHE A 134 12.23 14.70 -12.60
#